data_45d105446dde165238fac75c8101a26d
#
_entry.id   45d105446dde165238fac75c8101a26d
#
_cell.length_a   1.000
_cell.length_b   1.000
_cell.length_c   1.000
_cell.angle_alpha   90.00
_cell.angle_beta   90.00
_cell.angle_gamma   90.00
#
_symmetry.space_group_name_H-M   'P 1'
#
loop_
_entity.id
_entity.type
_entity.pdbx_description
1 polymer ?
#
loop_
_entity_poly.entity_id
_entity_poly.type
_entity_poly.pdbx_seq_one_letter_code
_entity_poly.pdbx_strand_id
1 'polypeptide(L)'
;MTEIQITRAGLNDRDFIRSVSERTWPSTYGHIISQSQIDFMLNWMYSNDSLEKQMNTGCEFYIASIKKENGELEAVGFCSVSPEDEEDKNTDASEISNAHKLNKLYVLPSGQGTGAGKALLNKCIEVAKAAGSNSLFLQVNKLNNAYTFYLKKGFIKEREFKFDIGNGFYMDDYVMRLNF
;
A
#
# COMPACT_ATOMS: atom_id res chain seq x y z
N MET A 1 -15.82 8.84 -18.44
CA MET A 1 -14.83 8.59 -17.35
C MET A 1 -15.50 7.63 -16.38
N THR A 2 -14.77 6.61 -15.94
CA THR A 2 -15.31 5.66 -14.92
C THR A 2 -15.46 6.39 -13.59
N GLU A 3 -16.66 6.33 -13.00
CA GLU A 3 -16.90 6.89 -11.67
C GLU A 3 -16.24 5.98 -10.63
N ILE A 4 -15.40 6.56 -9.76
CA ILE A 4 -14.67 5.84 -8.73
C ILE A 4 -15.14 6.35 -7.37
N GLN A 5 -15.51 5.42 -6.51
CA GLN A 5 -15.85 5.69 -5.13
C GLN A 5 -14.77 5.15 -4.20
N ILE A 6 -14.32 5.96 -3.23
CA ILE A 6 -13.40 5.56 -2.18
C ILE A 6 -14.15 5.51 -0.86
N THR A 7 -14.12 4.35 -0.20
CA THR A 7 -14.77 4.14 1.11
C THR A 7 -13.74 3.68 2.13
N ARG A 8 -13.91 4.09 3.39
CA ARG A 8 -13.10 3.57 4.49
C ARG A 8 -13.47 2.13 4.76
N ALA A 9 -12.48 1.25 4.84
CA ALA A 9 -12.68 -0.15 5.16
C ALA A 9 -12.67 -0.38 6.68
N GLY A 10 -13.42 -1.37 7.12
CA GLY A 10 -13.48 -1.84 8.50
C GLY A 10 -13.18 -3.33 8.62
N LEU A 11 -13.40 -3.88 9.82
CA LEU A 11 -13.12 -5.29 10.11
C LEU A 11 -13.89 -6.27 9.21
N ASN A 12 -15.06 -5.88 8.72
CA ASN A 12 -15.87 -6.71 7.82
C ASN A 12 -15.28 -6.81 6.40
N ASP A 13 -14.33 -5.94 6.05
CA ASP A 13 -13.71 -5.90 4.72
C ASP A 13 -12.41 -6.71 4.63
N ARG A 14 -11.98 -7.37 5.72
CA ARG A 14 -10.71 -8.12 5.80
C ARG A 14 -10.61 -9.20 4.72
N ASP A 15 -11.69 -9.94 4.48
CA ASP A 15 -11.72 -10.99 3.46
C ASP A 15 -11.53 -10.43 2.05
N PHE A 16 -12.11 -9.27 1.75
CA PHE A 16 -11.90 -8.58 0.49
C PHE A 16 -10.43 -8.14 0.34
N ILE A 17 -9.86 -7.48 1.35
CA ILE A 17 -8.46 -7.02 1.36
C ILE A 17 -7.51 -8.19 1.14
N ARG A 18 -7.72 -9.29 1.86
CA ARG A 18 -6.96 -10.53 1.71
C ARG A 18 -7.08 -11.10 0.30
N SER A 19 -8.30 -11.23 -0.21
CA SER A 19 -8.57 -11.74 -1.57
C SER A 19 -7.88 -10.92 -2.65
N VAL A 20 -7.90 -9.58 -2.56
CA VAL A 20 -7.18 -8.71 -3.50
C VAL A 20 -5.68 -8.98 -3.44
N SER A 21 -5.11 -9.11 -2.23
CA SER A 21 -3.68 -9.38 -2.05
C SER A 21 -3.30 -10.75 -2.64
N GLU A 22 -4.02 -11.80 -2.33
CA GLU A 22 -3.79 -13.15 -2.86
C GLU A 22 -3.87 -13.21 -4.40
N ARG A 23 -4.72 -12.39 -5.01
CA ARG A 23 -4.91 -12.32 -6.47
C ARG A 23 -3.89 -11.45 -7.19
N THR A 24 -3.34 -10.45 -6.52
CA THR A 24 -2.40 -9.48 -7.13
C THR A 24 -0.93 -9.83 -6.89
N TRP A 25 -0.60 -10.44 -5.77
CA TRP A 25 0.78 -10.74 -5.39
C TRP A 25 1.52 -11.68 -6.35
N PRO A 26 0.93 -12.78 -6.82
CA PRO A 26 1.63 -13.67 -7.75
C PRO A 26 2.06 -12.97 -9.04
N SER A 27 1.22 -12.14 -9.63
CA SER A 27 1.56 -11.38 -10.84
C SER A 27 2.53 -10.22 -10.58
N THR A 28 2.49 -9.64 -9.39
CA THR A 28 3.36 -8.51 -9.01
C THR A 28 4.75 -8.98 -8.61
N TYR A 29 4.85 -10.05 -7.82
CA TYR A 29 6.09 -10.47 -7.17
C TYR A 29 6.63 -11.83 -7.63
N GLY A 30 5.87 -12.63 -8.40
CA GLY A 30 6.25 -13.98 -8.78
C GLY A 30 7.53 -14.08 -9.62
N HIS A 31 7.95 -13.00 -10.27
CA HIS A 31 9.22 -12.88 -10.98
C HIS A 31 10.35 -12.24 -10.15
N ILE A 32 10.05 -11.81 -8.91
CA ILE A 32 10.97 -11.08 -8.02
C ILE A 32 11.41 -11.95 -6.86
N ILE A 33 10.47 -12.63 -6.22
CA ILE A 33 10.67 -13.45 -5.02
C ILE A 33 10.07 -14.85 -5.21
N SER A 34 10.49 -15.81 -4.38
CA SER A 34 9.99 -17.18 -4.44
C SER A 34 8.53 -17.29 -4.02
N GLN A 35 7.84 -18.34 -4.46
CA GLN A 35 6.47 -18.62 -4.02
C GLN A 35 6.39 -18.80 -2.51
N SER A 36 7.37 -19.45 -1.90
CA SER A 36 7.42 -19.62 -0.43
C SER A 36 7.54 -18.28 0.31
N GLN A 37 8.26 -17.32 -0.25
CA GLN A 37 8.32 -15.96 0.32
C GLN A 37 6.99 -15.22 0.14
N ILE A 38 6.33 -15.36 -1.01
CA ILE A 38 4.99 -14.79 -1.23
C ILE A 38 4.01 -15.35 -0.19
N ASP A 39 3.96 -16.66 -0.02
CA ASP A 39 3.06 -17.33 0.93
C ASP A 39 3.32 -16.89 2.37
N PHE A 40 4.59 -16.81 2.75
CA PHE A 40 5.01 -16.31 4.06
C PHE A 40 4.52 -14.86 4.30
N MET A 41 4.75 -13.98 3.34
CA MET A 41 4.40 -12.56 3.46
C MET A 41 2.89 -12.32 3.44
N LEU A 42 2.14 -13.07 2.60
CA LEU A 42 0.68 -13.01 2.58
C LEU A 42 0.08 -13.44 3.91
N ASN A 43 0.58 -14.54 4.49
CA ASN A 43 0.11 -14.98 5.80
C ASN A 43 0.48 -14.01 6.92
N TRP A 44 1.70 -13.47 6.89
CA TRP A 44 2.19 -12.53 7.90
C TRP A 44 1.42 -11.20 7.89
N MET A 45 1.20 -10.62 6.71
CA MET A 45 0.65 -9.26 6.58
C MET A 45 -0.86 -9.20 6.35
N TYR A 46 -1.48 -10.27 5.85
CA TYR A 46 -2.88 -10.27 5.39
C TYR A 46 -3.75 -11.36 6.03
N SER A 47 -3.27 -12.08 7.05
CA SER A 47 -4.16 -12.88 7.88
C SER A 47 -5.20 -11.98 8.56
N ASN A 48 -6.38 -12.52 8.88
CA ASN A 48 -7.44 -11.75 9.52
C ASN A 48 -6.98 -11.11 10.83
N ASP A 49 -6.18 -11.82 11.62
CA ASP A 49 -5.61 -11.31 12.88
C ASP A 49 -4.61 -10.17 12.64
N SER A 50 -3.77 -10.30 11.59
CA SER A 50 -2.82 -9.26 11.22
C SER A 50 -3.53 -7.99 10.73
N LEU A 51 -4.54 -8.13 9.88
CA LEU A 51 -5.33 -7.00 9.39
C LEU A 51 -6.09 -6.31 10.53
N GLU A 52 -6.69 -7.08 11.43
CA GLU A 52 -7.36 -6.54 12.61
C GLU A 52 -6.39 -5.77 13.51
N LYS A 53 -5.22 -6.33 13.79
CA LYS A 53 -4.17 -5.66 14.56
C LYS A 53 -3.77 -4.34 13.89
N GLN A 54 -3.51 -4.33 12.58
CA GLN A 54 -3.14 -3.13 11.83
C GLN A 54 -4.22 -2.05 11.93
N MET A 55 -5.49 -2.40 11.75
CA MET A 55 -6.62 -1.48 11.86
C MET A 55 -6.77 -0.90 13.28
N ASN A 56 -6.56 -1.73 14.31
CA ASN A 56 -6.67 -1.33 15.71
C ASN A 56 -5.46 -0.49 16.20
N THR A 57 -4.35 -0.54 15.48
CA THR A 57 -3.12 0.21 15.82
C THR A 57 -2.91 1.46 14.96
N GLY A 58 -3.95 1.96 14.30
CA GLY A 58 -3.93 3.25 13.61
C GLY A 58 -3.66 3.17 12.10
N CYS A 59 -3.59 1.98 11.51
CA CYS A 59 -3.51 1.84 10.06
C CYS A 59 -4.91 1.98 9.45
N GLU A 60 -5.12 3.00 8.63
CA GLU A 60 -6.38 3.22 7.94
C GLU A 60 -6.38 2.53 6.59
N PHE A 61 -7.45 1.81 6.29
CA PHE A 61 -7.65 1.11 5.02
C PHE A 61 -8.78 1.75 4.23
N TYR A 62 -8.61 1.82 2.91
CA TYR A 62 -9.61 2.36 1.98
C TYR A 62 -9.78 1.43 0.79
N ILE A 63 -11.04 1.29 0.33
CA ILE A 63 -11.41 0.47 -0.83
C ILE A 63 -11.84 1.38 -1.96
N ALA A 64 -11.35 1.09 -3.16
CA ALA A 64 -11.82 1.70 -4.40
C ALA A 64 -12.84 0.78 -5.07
N SER A 65 -13.99 1.36 -5.40
CA SER A 65 -15.02 0.72 -6.21
C SER A 65 -15.26 1.51 -7.50
N ILE A 66 -15.51 0.80 -8.58
CA ILE A 66 -15.90 1.36 -9.88
C ILE A 66 -17.37 1.13 -10.12
N LYS A 67 -18.05 2.09 -10.73
CA LYS A 67 -19.45 1.95 -11.14
C LYS A 67 -19.52 1.27 -12.50
N LYS A 68 -20.22 0.15 -12.56
CA LYS A 68 -20.51 -0.59 -13.79
C LYS A 68 -21.62 0.07 -14.60
N GLU A 69 -21.76 -0.35 -15.85
CA GLU A 69 -22.84 0.14 -16.73
C GLU A 69 -24.26 -0.11 -16.17
N ASN A 70 -24.43 -1.21 -15.44
CA ASN A 70 -25.70 -1.53 -14.77
C ASN A 70 -25.93 -0.72 -13.47
N GLY A 71 -25.03 0.20 -13.12
CA GLY A 71 -25.11 1.02 -11.92
C GLY A 71 -24.56 0.39 -10.64
N GLU A 72 -24.20 -0.89 -10.67
CA GLU A 72 -23.58 -1.58 -9.53
C GLU A 72 -22.16 -1.09 -9.27
N LEU A 73 -21.77 -1.09 -7.99
CA LEU A 73 -20.40 -0.82 -7.57
C LEU A 73 -19.61 -2.15 -7.48
N GLU A 74 -18.48 -2.20 -8.14
CA GLU A 74 -17.50 -3.30 -8.03
C GLU A 74 -16.27 -2.81 -7.29
N ALA A 75 -15.98 -3.42 -6.14
CA ALA A 75 -14.73 -3.17 -5.43
C ALA A 75 -13.54 -3.77 -6.21
N VAL A 76 -12.54 -2.94 -6.52
CA VAL A 76 -11.45 -3.31 -7.44
C VAL A 76 -10.05 -3.16 -6.87
N GLY A 77 -9.92 -2.63 -5.64
CA GLY A 77 -8.61 -2.46 -5.03
C GLY A 77 -8.70 -1.80 -3.66
N PHE A 78 -7.56 -1.73 -3.00
CA PHE A 78 -7.46 -1.09 -1.69
C PHE A 78 -6.09 -0.44 -1.49
N CYS A 79 -6.02 0.46 -0.51
CA CYS A 79 -4.78 0.98 0.03
C CYS A 79 -4.83 1.01 1.55
N SER A 80 -3.66 1.18 2.18
CA SER A 80 -3.57 1.48 3.60
C SER A 80 -2.49 2.52 3.89
N VAL A 81 -2.78 3.37 4.87
CA VAL A 81 -1.94 4.48 5.28
C VAL A 81 -1.92 4.57 6.80
N SER A 82 -0.77 4.88 7.38
CA SER A 82 -0.60 5.07 8.83
C SER A 82 0.38 6.20 9.12
N PRO A 83 0.38 6.78 10.32
CA PRO A 83 1.52 7.56 10.79
C PRO A 83 2.82 6.76 10.70
N GLU A 84 3.94 7.44 10.50
CA GLU A 84 5.27 6.83 10.60
C GLU A 84 5.49 6.26 12.01
N ASP A 85 5.94 5.01 12.10
CA ASP A 85 6.22 4.37 13.38
C ASP A 85 7.69 4.48 13.80
N GLU A 86 8.02 3.99 15.01
CA GLU A 86 9.39 4.05 15.53
C GLU A 86 10.37 3.15 14.75
N GLU A 87 9.88 2.06 14.14
CA GLU A 87 10.70 1.17 13.32
C GLU A 87 11.08 1.84 12.00
N ASP A 88 10.19 2.65 11.45
CA ASP A 88 10.43 3.44 10.25
C ASP A 88 11.48 4.54 10.49
N LYS A 89 11.58 5.06 11.73
CA LYS A 89 12.53 6.11 12.13
C LYS A 89 13.96 5.61 12.34
N ASN A 90 14.20 4.31 12.35
CA ASN A 90 15.45 3.67 12.77
C ASN A 90 16.57 3.75 11.74
N THR A 91 16.78 4.93 11.17
CA THR A 91 17.92 5.19 10.28
C THR A 91 18.35 6.64 10.40
N ASP A 92 19.46 6.91 11.10
CA ASP A 92 20.27 8.15 11.07
C ASP A 92 19.47 9.50 10.96
N ALA A 93 18.27 9.55 11.51
CA ALA A 93 17.43 10.73 11.37
C ALA A 93 17.60 11.64 12.58
N SER A 94 18.47 12.62 12.43
CA SER A 94 18.51 13.84 13.24
C SER A 94 17.27 14.75 13.02
N GLU A 95 16.32 14.35 12.18
CA GLU A 95 15.09 15.11 11.91
C GLU A 95 13.88 14.29 12.33
N ILE A 96 13.05 14.89 13.17
CA ILE A 96 11.71 14.39 13.51
C ILE A 96 10.89 14.43 12.24
N SER A 97 10.77 13.28 11.59
CA SER A 97 9.93 13.15 10.40
C SER A 97 8.46 13.18 10.84
N ASN A 98 7.73 14.20 10.41
CA ASN A 98 6.27 14.24 10.55
C ASN A 98 5.67 13.70 9.24
N ALA A 99 5.70 12.39 9.09
CA ALA A 99 5.31 11.72 7.86
C ALA A 99 4.19 10.70 8.11
N HIS A 100 3.46 10.39 7.05
CA HIS A 100 2.65 9.18 6.94
C HIS A 100 3.31 8.18 5.99
N LYS A 101 3.00 6.90 6.18
CA LYS A 101 3.45 5.79 5.34
C LYS A 101 2.29 5.24 4.53
N LEU A 102 2.47 5.17 3.22
CA LEU A 102 1.64 4.33 2.35
C LEU A 102 2.14 2.89 2.48
N ASN A 103 1.40 2.07 3.21
CA ASN A 103 1.81 0.68 3.49
C ASN A 103 1.47 -0.27 2.36
N LYS A 104 0.28 -0.11 1.75
CA LYS A 104 -0.29 -1.02 0.76
C LYS A 104 -1.07 -0.24 -0.28
N LEU A 105 -0.94 -0.64 -1.56
CA LEU A 105 -1.78 -0.17 -2.66
C LEU A 105 -1.82 -1.25 -3.73
N TYR A 106 -2.97 -1.89 -3.89
CA TYR A 106 -3.18 -2.96 -4.84
C TYR A 106 -4.51 -2.78 -5.56
N VAL A 107 -4.48 -3.00 -6.88
CA VAL A 107 -5.66 -2.88 -7.76
C VAL A 107 -5.77 -4.14 -8.60
N LEU A 108 -6.94 -4.77 -8.57
CA LEU A 108 -7.28 -5.93 -9.39
C LEU A 108 -7.17 -5.59 -10.89
N PRO A 109 -6.93 -6.58 -11.76
CA PRO A 109 -6.90 -6.34 -13.21
C PRO A 109 -8.13 -5.59 -13.73
N SER A 110 -9.33 -5.86 -13.18
CA SER A 110 -10.58 -5.17 -13.56
C SER A 110 -10.58 -3.66 -13.25
N GLY A 111 -9.78 -3.22 -12.29
CA GLY A 111 -9.64 -1.81 -11.90
C GLY A 111 -8.44 -1.11 -12.53
N GLN A 112 -7.55 -1.83 -13.19
CA GLN A 112 -6.38 -1.22 -13.83
C GLN A 112 -6.80 -0.37 -15.04
N GLY A 113 -6.11 0.76 -15.22
CA GLY A 113 -6.45 1.71 -16.29
C GLY A 113 -7.69 2.59 -16.03
N THR A 114 -8.50 2.29 -14.99
CA THR A 114 -9.71 3.08 -14.65
C THR A 114 -9.41 4.37 -13.87
N GLY A 115 -8.21 4.48 -13.30
CA GLY A 115 -7.84 5.55 -12.38
C GLY A 115 -7.96 5.17 -10.88
N ALA A 116 -8.39 3.96 -10.56
CA ALA A 116 -8.56 3.48 -9.17
C ALA A 116 -7.27 3.62 -8.33
N GLY A 117 -6.12 3.21 -8.88
CA GLY A 117 -4.83 3.37 -8.18
C GLY A 117 -4.45 4.82 -7.89
N LYS A 118 -4.77 5.75 -8.80
CA LYS A 118 -4.58 7.18 -8.57
C LYS A 118 -5.52 7.70 -7.48
N ALA A 119 -6.78 7.27 -7.49
CA ALA A 119 -7.77 7.68 -6.50
C ALA A 119 -7.40 7.19 -5.09
N LEU A 120 -6.93 5.94 -4.96
CA LEU A 120 -6.43 5.38 -3.70
C LEU A 120 -5.20 6.14 -3.18
N LEU A 121 -4.23 6.44 -4.05
CA LEU A 121 -3.06 7.21 -3.67
C LEU A 121 -3.43 8.63 -3.21
N ASN A 122 -4.33 9.29 -3.94
CA ASN A 122 -4.81 10.63 -3.57
C ASN A 122 -5.51 10.61 -2.21
N LYS A 123 -6.22 9.54 -1.88
CA LYS A 123 -6.85 9.37 -0.56
C LYS A 123 -5.80 9.27 0.54
N CYS A 124 -4.72 8.53 0.35
CA CYS A 124 -3.62 8.46 1.31
C CYS A 124 -2.93 9.83 1.51
N ILE A 125 -2.74 10.58 0.43
CA ILE A 125 -2.20 11.95 0.50
C ILE A 125 -3.15 12.88 1.29
N GLU A 126 -4.45 12.78 1.03
CA GLU A 126 -5.48 13.55 1.76
C GLU A 126 -5.44 13.26 3.27
N VAL A 127 -5.39 11.97 3.65
CA VAL A 127 -5.30 11.54 5.05
C VAL A 127 -4.04 12.09 5.72
N ALA A 128 -2.88 11.94 5.07
CA ALA A 128 -1.61 12.44 5.60
C ALA A 128 -1.63 13.96 5.82
N LYS A 129 -2.14 14.71 4.84
CA LYS A 129 -2.28 16.18 4.96
C LYS A 129 -3.26 16.59 6.04
N ALA A 130 -4.41 15.91 6.14
CA ALA A 130 -5.41 16.19 7.17
C ALA A 130 -4.88 15.91 8.59
N ALA A 131 -3.96 14.96 8.73
CA ALA A 131 -3.26 14.68 9.99
C ALA A 131 -2.10 15.67 10.28
N GLY A 132 -1.83 16.64 9.40
CA GLY A 132 -0.77 17.63 9.55
C GLY A 132 0.62 17.12 9.18
N SER A 133 0.73 15.99 8.47
CA SER A 133 2.02 15.52 8.00
C SER A 133 2.56 16.38 6.86
N ASN A 134 3.89 16.47 6.79
CA ASN A 134 4.59 17.22 5.75
C ASN A 134 5.01 16.35 4.55
N SER A 135 4.83 15.03 4.66
CA SER A 135 5.18 14.09 3.58
C SER A 135 4.44 12.76 3.69
N LEU A 136 4.36 12.06 2.56
CA LEU A 136 3.98 10.66 2.46
C LEU A 136 5.16 9.87 1.92
N PHE A 137 5.55 8.78 2.59
CA PHE A 137 6.60 7.89 2.09
C PHE A 137 6.09 6.47 1.89
N LEU A 138 6.83 5.68 1.15
CA LEU A 138 6.55 4.27 0.88
C LEU A 138 7.84 3.48 0.68
N GLN A 139 7.72 2.17 0.79
CA GLN A 139 8.74 1.21 0.39
C GLN A 139 8.24 0.44 -0.83
N VAL A 140 9.08 0.32 -1.85
CA VAL A 140 8.76 -0.41 -3.08
C VAL A 140 9.94 -1.27 -3.48
N ASN A 141 9.70 -2.56 -3.76
CA ASN A 141 10.77 -3.46 -4.21
C ASN A 141 11.44 -2.89 -5.47
N LYS A 142 12.77 -2.98 -5.51
CA LYS A 142 13.59 -2.42 -6.61
C LYS A 142 13.22 -2.93 -8.00
N LEU A 143 12.67 -4.13 -8.09
CA LEU A 143 12.26 -4.77 -9.34
C LEU A 143 10.74 -4.63 -9.62
N ASN A 144 10.00 -3.97 -8.73
CA ASN A 144 8.56 -3.75 -8.92
C ASN A 144 8.30 -2.56 -9.86
N ASN A 145 7.53 -2.79 -10.90
CA ASN A 145 7.14 -1.78 -11.88
C ASN A 145 6.37 -0.60 -11.26
N ALA A 146 5.80 -0.75 -10.07
CA ALA A 146 5.15 0.31 -9.33
C ALA A 146 6.10 1.50 -9.02
N TYR A 147 7.40 1.29 -8.99
CA TYR A 147 8.39 2.35 -8.87
C TYR A 147 8.16 3.48 -9.89
N THR A 148 7.96 3.10 -11.16
CA THR A 148 7.70 4.07 -12.24
C THR A 148 6.36 4.81 -12.04
N PHE A 149 5.34 4.13 -11.52
CA PHE A 149 4.07 4.76 -11.16
C PHE A 149 4.27 5.86 -10.12
N TYR A 150 5.02 5.59 -9.05
CA TYR A 150 5.26 6.57 -7.99
C TYR A 150 6.12 7.74 -8.46
N LEU A 151 7.14 7.51 -9.30
CA LEU A 151 7.91 8.59 -9.92
C LEU A 151 6.99 9.56 -10.70
N LYS A 152 6.07 9.02 -11.51
CA LYS A 152 5.08 9.83 -12.26
C LYS A 152 4.10 10.59 -11.37
N LYS A 153 3.99 10.21 -10.09
CA LYS A 153 3.16 10.89 -9.07
C LYS A 153 3.95 11.90 -8.24
N GLY A 154 5.21 12.14 -8.56
CA GLY A 154 6.05 13.13 -7.91
C GLY A 154 6.83 12.62 -6.71
N PHE A 155 6.79 11.31 -6.43
CA PHE A 155 7.67 10.72 -5.44
C PHE A 155 9.11 10.73 -5.93
N ILE A 156 10.05 10.98 -5.03
CA ILE A 156 11.48 10.89 -5.28
C ILE A 156 12.07 9.69 -4.53
N LYS A 157 13.06 9.04 -5.11
CA LYS A 157 13.84 8.00 -4.40
C LYS A 157 14.70 8.69 -3.35
N GLU A 158 14.49 8.35 -2.08
CA GLU A 158 15.23 8.90 -0.95
C GLU A 158 16.44 8.04 -0.62
N ARG A 159 16.26 6.72 -0.51
CA ARG A 159 17.32 5.77 -0.15
C ARG A 159 16.97 4.35 -0.58
N GLU A 160 17.94 3.46 -0.40
CA GLU A 160 17.75 2.01 -0.52
C GLU A 160 17.63 1.39 0.87
N PHE A 161 16.84 0.35 0.96
CA PHE A 161 16.60 -0.33 2.22
C PHE A 161 16.51 -1.84 2.01
N LYS A 162 17.44 -2.57 2.61
CA LYS A 162 17.42 -4.03 2.60
C LYS A 162 17.37 -4.52 4.03
N PHE A 163 16.39 -5.38 4.33
CA PHE A 163 16.20 -5.91 5.67
C PHE A 163 15.73 -7.36 5.66
N ASP A 164 16.09 -8.07 6.72
CA ASP A 164 15.69 -9.44 6.99
C ASP A 164 14.26 -9.42 7.57
N ILE A 165 13.34 -10.16 6.94
CA ILE A 165 11.96 -10.30 7.42
C ILE A 165 11.73 -11.62 8.16
N GLY A 166 12.80 -12.36 8.46
CA GLY A 166 12.75 -13.66 9.08
C GLY A 166 12.64 -14.81 8.07
N ASN A 167 12.76 -16.04 8.57
CA ASN A 167 12.67 -17.26 7.76
C ASN A 167 13.70 -17.35 6.61
N GLY A 168 14.79 -16.57 6.66
CA GLY A 168 15.78 -16.48 5.59
C GLY A 168 15.35 -15.62 4.40
N PHE A 169 14.26 -14.84 4.54
CA PHE A 169 13.76 -13.95 3.52
C PHE A 169 14.18 -12.50 3.74
N TYR A 170 14.35 -11.78 2.64
CA TYR A 170 14.75 -10.37 2.64
C TYR A 170 13.79 -9.53 1.79
N MET A 171 13.63 -8.26 2.20
CA MET A 171 13.07 -7.19 1.37
C MET A 171 14.21 -6.32 0.89
N ASP A 172 14.26 -6.02 -0.42
CA ASP A 172 15.26 -5.13 -1.04
C ASP A 172 14.51 -4.02 -1.80
N ASP A 173 14.33 -2.91 -1.10
CA ASP A 173 13.38 -1.87 -1.50
C ASP A 173 14.08 -0.53 -1.74
N TYR A 174 13.41 0.33 -2.52
CA TYR A 174 13.58 1.77 -2.47
C TYR A 174 12.61 2.38 -1.47
N VAL A 175 13.09 3.32 -0.66
CA VAL A 175 12.22 4.26 0.05
C VAL A 175 12.00 5.46 -0.84
N MET A 176 10.73 5.79 -1.06
CA MET A 176 10.33 6.93 -1.88
C MET A 176 9.47 7.89 -1.05
N ARG A 177 9.63 9.18 -1.28
CA ARG A 177 8.93 10.23 -0.53
C ARG A 177 8.30 11.26 -1.46
N LEU A 178 7.11 11.70 -1.08
CA LEU A 178 6.41 12.86 -1.64
C LEU A 178 6.27 13.90 -0.53
N ASN A 179 6.89 15.07 -0.69
CA ASN A 179 6.73 16.20 0.22
C ASN A 179 5.52 17.04 -0.19
N PHE A 180 4.87 17.65 0.80
CA PHE A 180 3.66 18.48 0.61
C PHE A 180 3.97 19.97 0.71
#